data_01f85d52d110522e3a964942cac73627
#
_entry.id   01f85d52d110522e3a964942cac73627
#
_cell.length_a   1.000
_cell.length_b   1.000
_cell.length_c   1.000
_cell.angle_alpha   90.00
_cell.angle_beta   90.00
_cell.angle_gamma   90.00
#
_symmetry.space_group_name_H-M   'P 1'
#
loop_
_entity.id
_entity.type
_entity.pdbx_description
1 polymer ?
#
loop_
_entity_poly.entity_id
_entity_poly.type
_entity_poly.pdbx_seq_one_letter_code
_entity_poly.pdbx_strand_id
1 'polypeptide(L)'
;GANAIQIFDSWAGALEFSAYYEFAWSYIKEICTHIKKEHPNVPVIVFPKGIGGFITKLDGDFDVLGVGWECDIASVKNSLGAKYVLQGNLEPARLFDKMAIEDGVDEILGVMGGKRHIMNLGHGITPDVSVEHARHFINYTRSRSKELIKGKK
;
A
#
# COMPACT_ATOMS: atom_id res chain seq x y z
N GLY A 1 5.76 -17.30 14.73
CA GLY A 1 7.04 -16.84 14.22
C GLY A 1 6.96 -15.80 13.11
N ALA A 2 5.74 -15.29 12.75
CA ALA A 2 5.60 -14.20 11.78
C ALA A 2 5.97 -12.85 12.42
N ASN A 3 6.70 -12.01 11.66
CA ASN A 3 7.10 -10.67 12.09
C ASN A 3 6.08 -9.58 11.72
N ALA A 4 5.19 -9.87 10.78
CA ALA A 4 4.07 -9.04 10.37
C ALA A 4 2.97 -9.93 9.76
N ILE A 5 1.74 -9.46 9.76
CA ILE A 5 0.60 -10.15 9.14
C ILE A 5 0.00 -9.22 8.10
N GLN A 6 -0.31 -9.76 6.91
CA GLN A 6 -1.05 -9.03 5.89
C GLN A 6 -2.36 -9.71 5.55
N ILE A 7 -3.46 -8.96 5.64
CA ILE A 7 -4.79 -9.37 5.24
C ILE A 7 -5.06 -8.85 3.83
N PHE A 8 -5.34 -9.76 2.90
CA PHE A 8 -5.69 -9.44 1.53
C PHE A 8 -7.20 -9.59 1.34
N ASP A 9 -7.86 -8.53 0.88
CA ASP A 9 -9.22 -8.60 0.34
C ASP A 9 -9.19 -8.33 -1.16
N SER A 10 -9.04 -9.39 -1.94
CA SER A 10 -8.85 -9.31 -3.39
C SER A 10 -10.11 -8.89 -4.15
N TRP A 11 -11.29 -8.98 -3.52
CA TRP A 11 -12.59 -8.68 -4.12
C TRP A 11 -13.30 -7.48 -3.47
N ALA A 12 -12.61 -6.70 -2.64
CA ALA A 12 -13.17 -5.55 -1.96
C ALA A 12 -13.89 -4.57 -2.90
N GLY A 13 -13.33 -4.31 -4.07
CA GLY A 13 -13.93 -3.43 -5.08
C GLY A 13 -15.14 -3.99 -5.84
N ALA A 14 -15.57 -5.23 -5.57
CA ALA A 14 -16.75 -5.81 -6.19
C ALA A 14 -18.07 -5.32 -5.58
N LEU A 15 -18.01 -4.70 -4.40
CA LEU A 15 -19.16 -4.19 -3.66
C LEU A 15 -19.13 -2.67 -3.58
N GLU A 16 -20.31 -2.06 -3.51
CA GLU A 16 -20.42 -0.66 -3.12
C GLU A 16 -20.13 -0.49 -1.61
N PHE A 17 -19.91 0.75 -1.17
CA PHE A 17 -19.36 1.00 0.18
C PHE A 17 -20.18 0.41 1.33
N SER A 18 -21.52 0.55 1.32
CA SER A 18 -22.33 0.07 2.44
C SER A 18 -22.33 -1.44 2.55
N ALA A 19 -22.45 -2.14 1.42
CA ALA A 19 -22.38 -3.60 1.36
C ALA A 19 -20.96 -4.09 1.70
N TYR A 20 -19.93 -3.42 1.21
CA TYR A 20 -18.54 -3.74 1.57
C TYR A 20 -18.31 -3.61 3.08
N TYR A 21 -18.78 -2.51 3.67
CA TYR A 21 -18.60 -2.26 5.10
C TYR A 21 -19.32 -3.32 5.94
N GLU A 22 -20.55 -3.69 5.57
CA GLU A 22 -21.35 -4.67 6.29
C GLU A 22 -20.80 -6.10 6.14
N PHE A 23 -20.53 -6.55 4.91
CA PHE A 23 -20.27 -7.96 4.61
C PHE A 23 -18.79 -8.34 4.57
N ALA A 24 -17.87 -7.37 4.58
CA ALA A 24 -16.43 -7.63 4.54
C ALA A 24 -15.65 -6.80 5.57
N TRP A 25 -15.75 -5.46 5.53
CA TRP A 25 -14.89 -4.59 6.33
C TRP A 25 -15.10 -4.76 7.85
N SER A 26 -16.33 -4.96 8.30
CA SER A 26 -16.63 -5.23 9.71
C SER A 26 -15.86 -6.45 10.25
N TYR A 27 -15.78 -7.53 9.47
CA TYR A 27 -15.04 -8.74 9.83
C TYR A 27 -13.52 -8.54 9.78
N ILE A 28 -13.03 -7.78 8.80
CA ILE A 28 -11.60 -7.41 8.74
C ILE A 28 -11.21 -6.62 9.99
N LYS A 29 -12.05 -5.67 10.42
CA LYS A 29 -11.82 -4.92 11.67
C LYS A 29 -11.78 -5.84 12.90
N GLU A 30 -12.71 -6.77 13.00
CA GLU A 30 -12.74 -7.74 14.09
C GLU A 30 -11.49 -8.61 14.14
N ILE A 31 -11.03 -9.10 12.98
CA ILE A 31 -9.78 -9.87 12.85
C ILE A 31 -8.59 -9.02 13.30
N CYS A 32 -8.48 -7.76 12.82
CA CYS A 32 -7.40 -6.86 13.22
C CYS A 32 -7.39 -6.63 14.73
N THR A 33 -8.54 -6.31 15.31
CA THR A 33 -8.67 -6.08 16.76
C THR A 33 -8.27 -7.32 17.56
N HIS A 34 -8.66 -8.51 17.10
CA HIS A 34 -8.28 -9.77 17.76
C HIS A 34 -6.77 -10.00 17.69
N ILE A 35 -6.15 -9.81 16.50
CA ILE A 35 -4.70 -9.93 16.34
C ILE A 35 -3.97 -8.95 17.25
N LYS A 36 -4.38 -7.69 17.27
CA LYS A 36 -3.72 -6.65 18.08
C LYS A 36 -3.87 -6.90 19.58
N LYS A 37 -4.96 -7.51 20.00
CA LYS A 37 -5.18 -7.91 21.40
C LYS A 37 -4.23 -9.04 21.83
N GLU A 38 -4.11 -10.08 21.03
CA GLU A 38 -3.30 -11.27 21.36
C GLU A 38 -1.81 -11.04 21.07
N HIS A 39 -1.49 -10.20 20.05
CA HIS A 39 -0.14 -9.95 19.56
C HIS A 39 0.11 -8.45 19.32
N PRO A 40 0.12 -7.59 20.34
CA PRO A 40 0.14 -6.13 20.21
C PRO A 40 1.38 -5.59 19.47
N ASN A 41 2.48 -6.32 19.46
CA ASN A 41 3.73 -5.93 18.83
C ASN A 41 3.87 -6.41 17.37
N VAL A 42 2.91 -7.20 16.86
CA VAL A 42 2.92 -7.67 15.47
C VAL A 42 2.19 -6.67 14.59
N PRO A 43 2.87 -6.03 13.63
CA PRO A 43 2.21 -5.12 12.68
C PRO A 43 1.18 -5.85 11.82
N VAL A 44 0.03 -5.21 11.65
CA VAL A 44 -1.05 -5.70 10.78
C VAL A 44 -1.17 -4.77 9.58
N ILE A 45 -1.08 -5.36 8.39
CA ILE A 45 -1.26 -4.71 7.10
C ILE A 45 -2.60 -5.15 6.53
N VAL A 46 -3.41 -4.21 6.03
CA VAL A 46 -4.66 -4.55 5.33
C VAL A 46 -4.60 -4.02 3.91
N PHE A 47 -4.88 -4.86 2.94
CA PHE A 47 -4.95 -4.48 1.52
C PHE A 47 -6.31 -4.82 0.92
N PRO A 48 -7.27 -3.87 0.96
CA PRO A 48 -8.55 -3.98 0.26
C PRO A 48 -8.38 -3.49 -1.18
N LYS A 49 -8.39 -4.41 -2.14
CA LYS A 49 -8.12 -4.11 -3.54
C LYS A 49 -9.33 -3.50 -4.26
N GLY A 50 -9.09 -2.45 -5.05
CA GLY A 50 -10.10 -1.90 -5.97
C GLY A 50 -11.13 -0.98 -5.31
N ILE A 51 -10.84 -0.41 -4.14
CA ILE A 51 -11.77 0.44 -3.38
C ILE A 51 -11.46 1.93 -3.48
N GLY A 52 -10.76 2.36 -4.52
CA GLY A 52 -10.26 3.75 -4.65
C GLY A 52 -11.29 4.83 -4.33
N GLY A 53 -12.55 4.64 -4.71
CA GLY A 53 -13.62 5.60 -4.47
C GLY A 53 -13.98 5.82 -2.99
N PHE A 54 -13.61 4.93 -2.08
CA PHE A 54 -13.96 5.03 -0.66
C PHE A 54 -12.85 4.62 0.32
N ILE A 55 -11.62 4.44 -0.15
CA ILE A 55 -10.48 4.06 0.71
C ILE A 55 -10.30 4.99 1.91
N THR A 56 -10.58 6.28 1.73
CA THR A 56 -10.45 7.30 2.79
C THR A 56 -11.51 7.19 3.89
N LYS A 57 -12.56 6.39 3.69
CA LYS A 57 -13.61 6.12 4.68
C LYS A 57 -13.29 4.93 5.59
N LEU A 58 -12.20 4.21 5.32
CA LEU A 58 -11.83 3.04 6.09
C LEU A 58 -11.19 3.42 7.42
N ASP A 59 -11.55 2.66 8.44
CA ASP A 59 -11.03 2.78 9.80
C ASP A 59 -10.82 1.39 10.42
N GLY A 60 -9.94 1.28 11.39
CA GLY A 60 -9.72 0.01 12.09
C GLY A 60 -8.44 0.02 12.93
N ASP A 61 -8.20 -1.08 13.62
CA ASP A 61 -7.04 -1.31 14.48
C ASP A 61 -5.95 -2.08 13.71
N PHE A 62 -5.36 -1.41 12.72
CA PHE A 62 -4.24 -1.93 11.93
C PHE A 62 -3.17 -0.84 11.78
N ASP A 63 -1.96 -1.24 11.43
CA ASP A 63 -0.80 -0.34 11.37
C ASP A 63 -0.55 0.20 9.97
N VAL A 64 -0.83 -0.60 8.94
CA VAL A 64 -0.50 -0.30 7.54
C VAL A 64 -1.72 -0.49 6.65
N LEU A 65 -2.01 0.50 5.81
CA LEU A 65 -3.01 0.42 4.76
C LEU A 65 -2.34 0.24 3.40
N GLY A 66 -2.63 -0.87 2.74
CA GLY A 66 -2.28 -1.08 1.35
C GLY A 66 -3.17 -0.25 0.43
N VAL A 67 -2.54 0.49 -0.48
CA VAL A 67 -3.20 1.42 -1.40
C VAL A 67 -3.12 0.85 -2.80
N GLY A 68 -4.27 0.71 -3.46
CA GLY A 68 -4.36 0.28 -4.85
C GLY A 68 -3.81 1.32 -5.82
N TRP A 69 -3.33 0.87 -6.98
CA TRP A 69 -2.77 1.75 -8.01
C TRP A 69 -3.77 2.77 -8.59
N GLU A 70 -5.06 2.46 -8.49
CA GLU A 70 -6.16 3.32 -8.91
C GLU A 70 -6.39 4.53 -7.99
N CYS A 71 -5.74 4.54 -6.82
CA CYS A 71 -5.88 5.62 -5.85
C CYS A 71 -4.84 6.72 -6.08
N ASP A 72 -5.25 7.98 -5.94
CA ASP A 72 -4.30 9.08 -5.78
C ASP A 72 -3.65 9.01 -4.40
N ILE A 73 -2.37 8.62 -4.36
CA ILE A 73 -1.61 8.45 -3.11
C ILE A 73 -1.51 9.75 -2.29
N ALA A 74 -1.54 10.92 -2.95
CA ALA A 74 -1.50 12.21 -2.26
C ALA A 74 -2.79 12.45 -1.46
N SER A 75 -3.94 12.18 -2.05
CA SER A 75 -5.24 12.27 -1.38
C SER A 75 -5.35 11.28 -0.22
N VAL A 76 -4.89 10.03 -0.41
CA VAL A 76 -4.87 9.03 0.66
C VAL A 76 -3.94 9.45 1.80
N LYS A 77 -2.75 9.96 1.48
CA LYS A 77 -1.80 10.48 2.47
C LYS A 77 -2.40 11.63 3.29
N ASN A 78 -3.05 12.58 2.63
CA ASN A 78 -3.66 13.74 3.31
C ASN A 78 -4.77 13.31 4.27
N SER A 79 -5.54 12.28 3.91
CA SER A 79 -6.68 11.82 4.70
C SER A 79 -6.27 10.84 5.81
N LEU A 80 -5.39 9.89 5.51
CA LEU A 80 -5.10 8.73 6.37
C LEU A 80 -3.63 8.59 6.79
N GLY A 81 -2.71 9.32 6.17
CA GLY A 81 -1.26 9.18 6.41
C GLY A 81 -0.81 9.57 7.82
N ALA A 82 -1.61 10.36 8.56
CA ALA A 82 -1.35 10.63 9.97
C ALA A 82 -1.68 9.42 10.87
N LYS A 83 -2.67 8.62 10.46
CA LYS A 83 -3.16 7.47 11.22
C LYS A 83 -2.40 6.19 10.87
N TYR A 84 -2.22 5.89 9.60
CA TYR A 84 -1.63 4.65 9.10
C TYR A 84 -0.31 4.88 8.38
N VAL A 85 0.55 3.87 8.36
CA VAL A 85 1.60 3.75 7.35
C VAL A 85 0.93 3.36 6.03
N LEU A 86 1.31 3.97 4.91
CA LEU A 86 0.76 3.62 3.60
C LEU A 86 1.70 2.69 2.85
N GLN A 87 1.17 1.61 2.26
CA GLN A 87 1.92 0.68 1.42
C GLN A 87 1.40 0.74 -0.01
N GLY A 88 2.27 1.00 -0.95
CA GLY A 88 1.93 1.06 -2.38
C GLY A 88 2.59 2.26 -3.04
N ASN A 89 2.14 2.70 -4.22
CA ASN A 89 1.02 2.15 -5.00
C ASN A 89 1.35 2.21 -6.50
N LEU A 90 2.59 1.82 -6.85
CA LEU A 90 3.00 1.87 -8.24
C LEU A 90 2.09 0.99 -9.11
N GLU A 91 1.63 1.54 -10.24
CA GLU A 91 0.87 0.78 -11.23
C GLU A 91 1.73 -0.35 -11.80
N PRO A 92 1.26 -1.62 -11.78
CA PRO A 92 2.04 -2.75 -12.27
C PRO A 92 2.44 -2.64 -13.75
N ALA A 93 1.63 -1.98 -14.58
CA ALA A 93 1.93 -1.78 -15.99
C ALA A 93 3.20 -0.94 -16.23
N ARG A 94 3.58 -0.08 -15.29
CA ARG A 94 4.85 0.68 -15.39
C ARG A 94 6.08 -0.24 -15.37
N LEU A 95 5.95 -1.48 -14.90
CA LEU A 95 7.06 -2.45 -14.91
C LEU A 95 7.44 -2.96 -16.31
N PHE A 96 6.71 -2.61 -17.36
CA PHE A 96 7.10 -2.92 -18.73
C PHE A 96 8.16 -1.98 -19.31
N ASP A 97 8.43 -0.84 -18.66
CA ASP A 97 9.40 0.15 -19.11
C ASP A 97 10.21 0.72 -17.95
N LYS A 98 11.55 0.81 -18.10
CA LYS A 98 12.43 1.27 -17.02
C LYS A 98 12.22 2.75 -16.68
N MET A 99 11.97 3.59 -17.67
CA MET A 99 11.72 5.02 -17.44
C MET A 99 10.39 5.21 -16.72
N ALA A 100 9.35 4.47 -17.11
CA ALA A 100 8.07 4.49 -16.43
C ALA A 100 8.16 4.01 -14.97
N ILE A 101 9.05 3.04 -14.68
CA ILE A 101 9.36 2.63 -13.30
C ILE A 101 9.97 3.80 -12.52
N GLU A 102 11.01 4.41 -13.06
CA GLU A 102 11.74 5.49 -12.41
C GLU A 102 10.85 6.70 -12.13
N ASP A 103 10.10 7.16 -13.14
CA ASP A 103 9.14 8.25 -13.00
C ASP A 103 8.10 7.98 -11.93
N GLY A 104 7.48 6.79 -11.95
CA GLY A 104 6.47 6.44 -10.98
C GLY A 104 7.00 6.27 -9.55
N VAL A 105 8.22 5.76 -9.40
CA VAL A 105 8.89 5.71 -8.09
C VAL A 105 9.17 7.11 -7.57
N ASP A 106 9.68 8.02 -8.43
CA ASP A 106 9.98 9.40 -8.05
C ASP A 106 8.71 10.19 -7.70
N GLU A 107 7.62 10.01 -8.45
CA GLU A 107 6.30 10.57 -8.13
C GLU A 107 5.84 10.18 -6.73
N ILE A 108 5.82 8.87 -6.44
CA ILE A 108 5.35 8.35 -5.16
C ILE A 108 6.27 8.78 -4.01
N LEU A 109 7.58 8.63 -4.17
CA LEU A 109 8.54 9.03 -3.15
C LEU A 109 8.54 10.55 -2.91
N GLY A 110 8.31 11.35 -3.96
CA GLY A 110 8.12 12.80 -3.86
C GLY A 110 6.93 13.16 -2.97
N VAL A 111 5.79 12.51 -3.21
CA VAL A 111 4.59 12.68 -2.38
C VAL A 111 4.84 12.22 -0.95
N MET A 112 5.35 11.00 -0.75
CA MET A 112 5.48 10.38 0.58
C MET A 112 6.62 10.96 1.42
N GLY A 113 7.64 11.50 0.78
CA GLY A 113 8.74 12.16 1.48
C GLY A 113 9.63 11.25 2.30
N GLY A 114 9.62 9.95 2.05
CA GLY A 114 10.46 8.95 2.70
C GLY A 114 10.07 8.62 4.15
N LYS A 115 8.85 8.94 4.59
CA LYS A 115 8.36 8.65 5.95
C LYS A 115 7.00 7.97 5.89
N ARG A 116 6.76 7.02 6.83
CA ARG A 116 5.48 6.30 6.98
C ARG A 116 4.98 5.71 5.66
N HIS A 117 5.90 5.12 4.90
CA HIS A 117 5.62 4.56 3.58
C HIS A 117 6.41 3.28 3.35
N ILE A 118 5.75 2.29 2.76
CA ILE A 118 6.34 1.07 2.24
C ILE A 118 6.12 1.08 0.73
N MET A 119 7.18 1.28 -0.06
CA MET A 119 7.07 1.22 -1.51
C MET A 119 6.68 -0.19 -1.96
N ASN A 120 5.62 -0.26 -2.72
CA ASN A 120 5.11 -1.50 -3.30
C ASN A 120 4.34 -1.18 -4.59
N LEU A 121 3.99 -2.21 -5.34
CA LEU A 121 2.98 -2.09 -6.39
C LEU A 121 1.59 -1.94 -5.76
N GLY A 122 0.70 -1.26 -6.44
CA GLY A 122 -0.71 -1.13 -6.04
C GLY A 122 -1.58 -2.33 -6.44
N HIS A 123 -0.97 -3.41 -6.92
CA HIS A 123 -1.58 -4.69 -7.29
C HIS A 123 -0.49 -5.76 -7.43
N GLY A 124 -0.88 -7.02 -7.66
CA GLY A 124 0.07 -8.08 -7.99
C GLY A 124 0.81 -7.81 -9.31
N ILE A 125 2.06 -8.26 -9.39
CA ILE A 125 2.86 -8.25 -10.61
C ILE A 125 2.26 -9.21 -11.64
N THR A 126 2.23 -8.81 -12.92
CA THR A 126 1.75 -9.69 -14.00
C THR A 126 2.85 -10.65 -14.46
N PRO A 127 2.49 -11.86 -14.95
CA PRO A 127 3.49 -12.87 -15.35
C PRO A 127 4.43 -12.43 -16.47
N ASP A 128 3.99 -11.50 -17.30
CA ASP A 128 4.73 -11.03 -18.49
C ASP A 128 5.82 -10.01 -18.15
N VAL A 129 5.83 -9.48 -16.92
CA VAL A 129 6.89 -8.56 -16.47
C VAL A 129 8.20 -9.33 -16.33
N SER A 130 9.27 -8.80 -16.95
CA SER A 130 10.59 -9.43 -16.85
C SER A 130 11.15 -9.34 -15.42
N VAL A 131 11.89 -10.37 -15.03
CA VAL A 131 12.62 -10.39 -13.74
C VAL A 131 13.60 -9.21 -13.65
N GLU A 132 14.17 -8.79 -14.79
CA GLU A 132 15.08 -7.65 -14.87
C GLU A 132 14.37 -6.34 -14.46
N HIS A 133 13.16 -6.08 -14.97
CA HIS A 133 12.38 -4.89 -14.63
C HIS A 133 11.91 -4.92 -13.17
N ALA A 134 11.48 -6.07 -12.68
CA ALA A 134 11.14 -6.21 -11.25
C ALA A 134 12.35 -5.91 -10.35
N ARG A 135 13.55 -6.39 -10.74
CA ARG A 135 14.80 -6.10 -10.03
C ARG A 135 15.18 -4.63 -10.14
N HIS A 136 14.97 -4.01 -11.31
CA HIS A 136 15.21 -2.59 -11.53
C HIS A 136 14.33 -1.75 -10.59
N PHE A 137 13.04 -2.03 -10.51
CA PHE A 137 12.12 -1.37 -9.57
C PHE A 137 12.64 -1.39 -8.12
N ILE A 138 13.06 -2.56 -7.65
CA ILE A 138 13.57 -2.71 -6.28
C ILE A 138 14.86 -1.90 -6.07
N ASN A 139 15.81 -2.00 -7.00
CA ASN A 139 17.10 -1.35 -6.88
C ASN A 139 16.98 0.17 -6.98
N TYR A 140 16.20 0.67 -7.94
CA TYR A 140 15.96 2.09 -8.11
C TYR A 140 15.27 2.68 -6.87
N THR A 141 14.20 2.05 -6.40
CA THR A 141 13.50 2.47 -5.17
C THR A 141 14.45 2.58 -3.98
N ARG A 142 15.32 1.59 -3.78
CA ARG A 142 16.30 1.58 -2.68
C ARG A 142 17.32 2.71 -2.79
N SER A 143 17.81 3.00 -3.99
CA SER A 143 18.75 4.08 -4.24
C SER A 143 18.10 5.44 -3.98
N ARG A 144 16.97 5.70 -4.62
CA ARG A 144 16.24 6.97 -4.49
C ARG A 144 15.77 7.26 -3.07
N SER A 145 15.28 6.24 -2.36
CA SER A 145 14.88 6.40 -0.95
C SER A 145 16.05 6.83 -0.08
N LYS A 146 17.25 6.28 -0.29
CA LYS A 146 18.46 6.66 0.46
C LYS A 146 18.87 8.11 0.19
N GLU A 147 18.78 8.57 -1.06
CA GLU A 147 19.08 9.96 -1.44
C GLU A 147 18.12 10.93 -0.76
N LEU A 148 16.81 10.65 -0.81
CA LEU A 148 15.79 11.48 -0.19
C LEU A 148 15.94 11.59 1.34
N ILE A 149 16.36 10.52 2.00
CA ILE A 149 16.58 10.50 3.44
C ILE A 149 17.85 11.30 3.81
N LYS A 150 18.92 11.20 3.00
CA LYS A 150 20.18 11.94 3.22
C LYS A 150 20.03 13.44 2.97
N GLY A 151 19.27 13.83 1.93
CA GLY A 151 19.06 15.24 1.57
C GLY A 151 18.18 16.04 2.55
N LYS A 152 17.61 15.36 3.58
CA LYS A 152 16.78 15.96 4.65
C LYS A 152 17.51 16.15 5.98
N LYS A 153 18.82 15.89 6.01
CA LYS A 153 19.71 16.22 7.14
C LYS A 153 20.35 17.57 6.91
#